data_76f3e4419fd5177eaf4f0e029d795793
#
_entry.id   76f3e4419fd5177eaf4f0e029d795793
#
_cell.length_a   1.000
_cell.length_b   1.000
_cell.length_c   1.000
_cell.angle_alpha   90.00
_cell.angle_beta   90.00
_cell.angle_gamma   90.00
#
_symmetry.space_group_name_H-M   'P 1'
#
loop_
_entity.id
_entity.type
_entity.pdbx_description
1 polymer ?
#
loop_
_entity_poly.entity_id
_entity_poly.type
_entity_poly.pdbx_seq_one_letter_code
_entity_poly.pdbx_strand_id
1 'polypeptide(L)'
;MSQPIDILMEEHRVIERVLDALEGYVTRVEHGETVDRGRVAEFAAFLRDFADTCHHGKEEEILFKRLVELGFPREHGPVGMMLFEHGLGREHVAAIGAVGQGSGPVTPQERQSLLKHAREYVPLLRQHILKEDRVLYPMAAQRLSAEDRDRMAKAFEAFERDVMGEGRHHALHEQAHRLMAADGETRPAPHHH
;
A
#
# COMPACT_ATOMS: atom_id res chain seq x y z
N MET A 1 2.38 -19.43 15.22
CA MET A 1 1.59 -18.35 14.60
C MET A 1 2.53 -17.17 14.38
N SER A 2 2.49 -16.57 13.18
CA SER A 2 3.28 -15.38 12.88
C SER A 2 2.85 -14.24 13.81
N GLN A 3 3.82 -13.43 14.27
CA GLN A 3 3.51 -12.29 15.13
C GLN A 3 2.77 -11.22 14.32
N PRO A 4 1.79 -10.48 14.88
CA PRO A 4 1.03 -9.48 14.13
C PRO A 4 1.90 -8.42 13.44
N ILE A 5 2.94 -7.95 14.12
CA ILE A 5 3.89 -6.98 13.55
C ILE A 5 4.64 -7.57 12.35
N ASP A 6 5.05 -8.84 12.41
CA ASP A 6 5.73 -9.51 11.30
C ASP A 6 4.82 -9.63 10.08
N ILE A 7 3.52 -9.91 10.28
CA ILE A 7 2.51 -9.94 9.19
C ILE A 7 2.46 -8.60 8.47
N LEU A 8 2.35 -7.49 9.21
CA LEU A 8 2.32 -6.14 8.62
C LEU A 8 3.62 -5.81 7.89
N MET A 9 4.77 -6.19 8.43
CA MET A 9 6.08 -6.00 7.77
C MET A 9 6.22 -6.83 6.48
N GLU A 10 5.69 -8.03 6.45
CA GLU A 10 5.65 -8.86 5.23
C GLU A 10 4.76 -8.23 4.15
N GLU A 11 3.61 -7.68 4.52
CA GLU A 11 2.75 -6.93 3.62
C GLU A 11 3.44 -5.67 3.07
N HIS A 12 4.22 -4.97 3.88
CA HIS A 12 5.07 -3.87 3.41
C HIS A 12 5.99 -4.30 2.26
N ARG A 13 6.60 -5.49 2.35
CA ARG A 13 7.49 -6.00 1.26
C ARG A 13 6.72 -6.22 -0.04
N VAL A 14 5.45 -6.62 0.04
CA VAL A 14 4.60 -6.76 -1.16
C VAL A 14 4.23 -5.38 -1.72
N ILE A 15 3.83 -4.46 -0.87
CA ILE A 15 3.48 -3.08 -1.25
C ILE A 15 4.67 -2.39 -1.92
N GLU A 16 5.86 -2.43 -1.34
CA GLU A 16 7.07 -1.81 -1.89
C GLU A 16 7.38 -2.30 -3.30
N ARG A 17 7.25 -3.60 -3.57
CA ARG A 17 7.47 -4.15 -4.92
C ARG A 17 6.43 -3.65 -5.93
N VAL A 18 5.18 -3.46 -5.53
CA VAL A 18 4.18 -2.86 -6.42
C VAL A 18 4.44 -1.36 -6.62
N LEU A 19 4.96 -0.65 -5.61
CA LEU A 19 5.40 0.74 -5.78
C LEU A 19 6.56 0.84 -6.78
N ASP A 20 7.51 -0.10 -6.77
CA ASP A 20 8.60 -0.16 -7.75
C ASP A 20 8.05 -0.37 -9.18
N ALA A 21 7.07 -1.25 -9.35
CA ALA A 21 6.41 -1.48 -10.62
C ALA A 21 5.62 -0.25 -11.10
N LEU A 22 4.91 0.44 -10.21
CA LEU A 22 4.21 1.69 -10.53
C LEU A 22 5.20 2.78 -10.95
N GLU A 23 6.29 2.96 -10.21
CA GLU A 23 7.34 3.93 -10.54
C GLU A 23 7.97 3.66 -11.92
N GLY A 24 8.27 2.39 -12.22
CA GLY A 24 8.77 1.97 -13.52
C GLY A 24 7.78 2.28 -14.64
N TYR A 25 6.50 1.97 -14.44
CA TYR A 25 5.44 2.29 -15.39
C TYR A 25 5.33 3.79 -15.66
N VAL A 26 5.27 4.61 -14.61
CA VAL A 26 5.17 6.08 -14.74
C VAL A 26 6.39 6.65 -15.46
N THR A 27 7.58 6.11 -15.18
CA THR A 27 8.82 6.51 -15.87
C THR A 27 8.72 6.24 -17.37
N ARG A 28 8.20 5.09 -17.79
CA ARG A 28 8.00 4.80 -19.23
C ARG A 28 6.97 5.73 -19.85
N VAL A 29 5.87 6.03 -19.14
CA VAL A 29 4.88 7.00 -19.60
C VAL A 29 5.49 8.39 -19.79
N GLU A 30 6.36 8.84 -18.89
CA GLU A 30 7.09 10.12 -19.05
C GLU A 30 7.96 10.13 -20.32
N HIS A 31 8.56 9.01 -20.67
CA HIS A 31 9.39 8.85 -21.86
C HIS A 31 8.60 8.49 -23.14
N GLY A 32 7.27 8.59 -23.12
CA GLY A 32 6.43 8.52 -24.31
C GLY A 32 5.59 7.26 -24.46
N GLU A 33 5.63 6.33 -23.50
CA GLU A 33 4.70 5.19 -23.49
C GLU A 33 3.26 5.71 -23.36
N THR A 34 2.35 5.13 -24.14
CA THR A 34 0.93 5.46 -24.06
C THR A 34 0.33 4.94 -22.75
N VAL A 35 -0.47 5.77 -22.09
CA VAL A 35 -1.14 5.36 -20.86
C VAL A 35 -2.21 4.31 -21.16
N ASP A 36 -2.07 3.14 -20.53
CA ASP A 36 -3.07 2.07 -20.52
C ASP A 36 -3.98 2.23 -19.30
N ARG A 37 -5.24 2.59 -19.54
CA ARG A 37 -6.25 2.76 -18.47
C ARG A 37 -6.47 1.49 -17.65
N GLY A 38 -6.46 0.32 -18.29
CA GLY A 38 -6.63 -0.96 -17.62
C GLY A 38 -5.52 -1.20 -16.61
N ARG A 39 -4.27 -0.95 -17.02
CA ARG A 39 -3.10 -1.09 -16.13
C ARG A 39 -3.12 -0.07 -14.98
N VAL A 40 -3.49 1.17 -15.25
CA VAL A 40 -3.65 2.21 -14.20
C VAL A 40 -4.74 1.80 -13.21
N ALA A 41 -5.86 1.27 -13.69
CA ALA A 41 -6.95 0.77 -12.86
C ALA A 41 -6.50 -0.41 -11.97
N GLU A 42 -5.67 -1.33 -12.50
CA GLU A 42 -5.13 -2.45 -11.72
C GLU A 42 -4.19 -1.98 -10.59
N PHE A 43 -3.29 -1.02 -10.86
CA PHE A 43 -2.48 -0.41 -9.81
C PHE A 43 -3.34 0.26 -8.74
N ALA A 44 -4.29 1.10 -9.14
CA ALA A 44 -5.18 1.79 -8.20
C ALA A 44 -6.02 0.82 -7.37
N ALA A 45 -6.53 -0.25 -7.98
CA ALA A 45 -7.30 -1.27 -7.28
C ALA A 45 -6.44 -2.01 -6.23
N PHE A 46 -5.21 -2.41 -6.58
CA PHE A 46 -4.31 -3.05 -5.62
C PHE A 46 -3.99 -2.11 -4.45
N LEU A 47 -3.64 -0.86 -4.73
CA LEU A 47 -3.29 0.11 -3.69
C LEU A 47 -4.48 0.43 -2.78
N ARG A 48 -5.70 0.52 -3.33
CA ARG A 48 -6.92 0.71 -2.55
C ARG A 48 -7.27 -0.52 -1.72
N ASP A 49 -7.25 -1.71 -2.31
CA ASP A 49 -7.80 -2.92 -1.69
C ASP A 49 -6.78 -3.61 -0.79
N PHE A 50 -5.51 -3.71 -1.20
CA PHE A 50 -4.46 -4.34 -0.39
C PHE A 50 -3.76 -3.36 0.53
N ALA A 51 -3.19 -2.28 0.01
CA ALA A 51 -2.40 -1.36 0.83
C ALA A 51 -3.30 -0.56 1.79
N ASP A 52 -4.46 -0.11 1.37
CA ASP A 52 -5.35 0.68 2.23
C ASP A 52 -6.36 -0.20 2.97
N THR A 53 -7.35 -0.79 2.29
CA THR A 53 -8.44 -1.50 2.98
C THR A 53 -7.94 -2.67 3.83
N CYS A 54 -7.02 -3.48 3.33
CA CYS A 54 -6.48 -4.63 4.05
C CYS A 54 -5.42 -4.23 5.07
N HIS A 55 -4.31 -3.66 4.61
CA HIS A 55 -3.15 -3.37 5.44
C HIS A 55 -3.41 -2.20 6.42
N HIS A 56 -3.66 -0.99 5.92
CA HIS A 56 -3.99 0.15 6.79
C HIS A 56 -5.25 -0.09 7.61
N GLY A 57 -6.22 -0.85 7.08
CA GLY A 57 -7.41 -1.24 7.85
C GLY A 57 -7.07 -2.06 9.09
N LYS A 58 -6.16 -3.02 9.02
CA LYS A 58 -5.66 -3.77 10.19
C LYS A 58 -4.91 -2.86 11.17
N GLU A 59 -4.15 -1.91 10.66
CA GLU A 59 -3.47 -0.94 11.51
C GLU A 59 -4.45 -0.03 12.24
N GLU A 60 -5.33 0.63 11.51
CA GLU A 60 -6.26 1.62 12.08
C GLU A 60 -7.27 0.98 13.04
N GLU A 61 -7.85 -0.17 12.65
CA GLU A 61 -8.92 -0.80 13.39
C GLU A 61 -8.44 -1.72 14.53
N ILE A 62 -7.21 -2.20 14.49
CA ILE A 62 -6.72 -3.17 15.47
C ILE A 62 -5.46 -2.64 16.17
N LEU A 63 -4.35 -2.43 15.44
CA LEU A 63 -3.07 -2.04 16.04
C LEU A 63 -3.14 -0.66 16.71
N PHE A 64 -3.54 0.37 15.97
CA PHE A 64 -3.53 1.75 16.47
C PHE A 64 -4.56 1.97 17.57
N LYS A 65 -5.73 1.33 17.50
CA LYS A 65 -6.69 1.34 18.61
C LYS A 65 -6.05 0.80 19.89
N ARG A 66 -5.35 -0.33 19.79
CA ARG A 66 -4.68 -0.90 20.96
C ARG A 66 -3.55 -0.02 21.48
N LEU A 67 -2.76 0.58 20.60
CA LEU A 67 -1.70 1.51 21.01
C LEU A 67 -2.27 2.74 21.73
N VAL A 68 -3.39 3.27 21.27
CA VAL A 68 -4.09 4.39 21.95
C VAL A 68 -4.55 3.98 23.34
N GLU A 69 -5.12 2.79 23.53
CA GLU A 69 -5.47 2.25 24.85
C GLU A 69 -4.22 2.09 25.75
N LEU A 70 -3.05 1.84 25.18
CA LEU A 70 -1.77 1.75 25.88
C LEU A 70 -1.08 3.11 26.11
N GLY A 71 -1.76 4.22 25.77
CA GLY A 71 -1.33 5.59 26.06
C GLY A 71 -0.61 6.31 24.90
N PHE A 72 -0.61 5.77 23.68
CA PHE A 72 -0.14 6.52 22.50
C PHE A 72 -1.18 7.59 22.12
N PRO A 73 -0.76 8.84 21.86
CA PRO A 73 -1.68 9.85 21.38
C PRO A 73 -2.23 9.50 20.00
N ARG A 74 -3.56 9.71 19.81
CA ARG A 74 -4.19 9.47 18.51
C ARG A 74 -3.96 10.60 17.51
N GLU A 75 -3.97 11.85 17.98
CA GLU A 75 -4.00 13.05 17.12
C GLU A 75 -2.60 13.62 16.83
N HIS A 76 -1.58 13.12 17.48
CA HIS A 76 -0.20 13.54 17.30
C HIS A 76 0.78 12.39 17.59
N GLY A 77 2.08 12.65 17.44
CA GLY A 77 3.10 11.60 17.60
C GLY A 77 3.04 10.54 16.48
N PRO A 78 3.62 9.35 16.70
CA PRO A 78 3.73 8.34 15.65
C PRO A 78 2.39 7.89 15.09
N VAL A 79 1.40 7.56 15.92
CA VAL A 79 0.08 7.12 15.47
C VAL A 79 -0.65 8.22 14.70
N GLY A 80 -0.67 9.45 15.23
CA GLY A 80 -1.33 10.58 14.55
C GLY A 80 -0.69 10.89 13.20
N MET A 81 0.64 10.78 13.08
CA MET A 81 1.35 10.97 11.82
C MET A 81 0.95 9.91 10.79
N MET A 82 0.89 8.62 11.18
CA MET A 82 0.50 7.54 10.28
C MET A 82 -0.93 7.73 9.78
N LEU A 83 -1.88 8.03 10.66
CA LEU A 83 -3.27 8.31 10.27
C LEU A 83 -3.39 9.48 9.29
N PHE A 84 -2.61 10.53 9.47
CA PHE A 84 -2.57 11.66 8.54
C PHE A 84 -2.04 11.24 7.15
N GLU A 85 -0.96 10.48 7.12
CA GLU A 85 -0.35 10.00 5.86
C GLU A 85 -1.23 8.98 5.13
N HIS A 86 -1.98 8.12 5.85
CA HIS A 86 -3.02 7.28 5.25
C HIS A 86 -4.05 8.12 4.49
N GLY A 87 -4.49 9.23 5.08
CA GLY A 87 -5.42 10.18 4.44
C GLY A 87 -4.86 10.74 3.14
N LEU A 88 -3.62 11.23 3.16
CA LEU A 88 -2.93 11.73 1.95
C LEU A 88 -2.79 10.64 0.88
N GLY A 89 -2.42 9.43 1.29
CA GLY A 89 -2.30 8.28 0.38
C GLY A 89 -3.60 7.96 -0.33
N ARG A 90 -4.73 7.99 0.39
CA ARG A 90 -6.08 7.79 -0.18
C ARG A 90 -6.43 8.81 -1.24
N GLU A 91 -6.05 10.08 -1.06
CA GLU A 91 -6.27 11.13 -2.06
C GLU A 91 -5.50 10.85 -3.35
N HIS A 92 -4.22 10.47 -3.24
CA HIS A 92 -3.41 10.13 -4.41
C HIS A 92 -3.94 8.89 -5.15
N VAL A 93 -4.28 7.82 -4.43
CA VAL A 93 -4.82 6.59 -5.02
C VAL A 93 -6.15 6.84 -5.71
N ALA A 94 -7.02 7.68 -5.14
CA ALA A 94 -8.29 8.08 -5.76
C ALA A 94 -8.05 8.82 -7.08
N ALA A 95 -7.11 9.75 -7.13
CA ALA A 95 -6.77 10.49 -8.34
C ALA A 95 -6.17 9.58 -9.44
N ILE A 96 -5.29 8.64 -9.07
CA ILE A 96 -4.75 7.63 -10.00
C ILE A 96 -5.91 6.75 -10.53
N GLY A 97 -6.78 6.28 -9.65
CA GLY A 97 -7.93 5.46 -10.00
C GLY A 97 -8.90 6.15 -10.95
N ALA A 98 -9.12 7.45 -10.79
CA ALA A 98 -9.97 8.23 -11.69
C ALA A 98 -9.47 8.20 -13.15
N VAL A 99 -8.15 8.22 -13.36
CA VAL A 99 -7.57 8.06 -14.71
C VAL A 99 -7.84 6.67 -15.28
N GLY A 100 -7.69 5.62 -14.47
CA GLY A 100 -7.99 4.24 -14.89
C GLY A 100 -9.47 4.00 -15.23
N GLN A 101 -10.37 4.68 -14.53
CA GLN A 101 -11.83 4.56 -14.74
C GLN A 101 -12.38 5.43 -15.87
N GLY A 102 -11.57 6.33 -16.44
CA GLY A 102 -11.96 7.14 -17.57
C GLY A 102 -12.32 6.32 -18.80
N SER A 103 -12.99 6.93 -19.78
CA SER A 103 -13.37 6.30 -21.05
C SER A 103 -12.67 6.98 -22.24
N GLY A 104 -12.45 6.22 -23.30
CA GLY A 104 -11.80 6.71 -24.51
C GLY A 104 -10.29 6.99 -24.32
N PRO A 105 -9.69 7.73 -25.26
CA PRO A 105 -8.27 8.11 -25.18
C PRO A 105 -7.97 8.92 -23.92
N VAL A 106 -6.79 8.69 -23.34
CA VAL A 106 -6.33 9.46 -22.18
C VAL A 106 -5.99 10.88 -22.62
N THR A 107 -6.60 11.85 -21.96
CA THR A 107 -6.35 13.25 -22.24
C THR A 107 -4.99 13.71 -21.67
N PRO A 108 -4.40 14.82 -22.18
CA PRO A 108 -3.18 15.39 -21.60
C PRO A 108 -3.32 15.73 -20.11
N GLN A 109 -4.49 16.17 -19.67
CA GLN A 109 -4.79 16.49 -18.27
C GLN A 109 -4.81 15.24 -17.39
N GLU A 110 -5.44 14.14 -17.85
CA GLU A 110 -5.44 12.88 -17.14
C GLU A 110 -4.04 12.27 -17.04
N ARG A 111 -3.25 12.34 -18.14
CA ARG A 111 -1.85 11.93 -18.14
C ARG A 111 -1.05 12.71 -17.11
N GLN A 112 -1.20 14.02 -17.06
CA GLN A 112 -0.53 14.90 -16.10
C GLN A 112 -0.95 14.56 -14.67
N SER A 113 -2.23 14.30 -14.42
CA SER A 113 -2.77 13.90 -13.12
C SER A 113 -2.14 12.57 -12.65
N LEU A 114 -2.10 11.55 -13.52
CA LEU A 114 -1.45 10.28 -13.23
C LEU A 114 0.02 10.48 -12.83
N LEU A 115 0.80 11.20 -13.64
CA LEU A 115 2.21 11.42 -13.39
C LEU A 115 2.43 12.16 -12.07
N LYS A 116 1.69 13.23 -11.83
CA LYS A 116 1.77 14.01 -10.59
C LYS A 116 1.48 13.13 -9.36
N HIS A 117 0.30 12.51 -9.32
CA HIS A 117 -0.14 11.78 -8.13
C HIS A 117 0.70 10.52 -7.87
N ALA A 118 1.15 9.81 -8.89
CA ALA A 118 2.04 8.67 -8.71
C ALA A 118 3.43 9.09 -8.22
N ARG A 119 3.99 10.20 -8.75
CA ARG A 119 5.30 10.75 -8.31
C ARG A 119 5.28 11.29 -6.89
N GLU A 120 4.14 11.74 -6.40
CA GLU A 120 3.96 12.17 -5.00
C GLU A 120 3.69 10.98 -4.08
N TYR A 121 2.88 10.02 -4.52
CA TYR A 121 2.47 8.87 -3.71
C TYR A 121 3.60 7.88 -3.42
N VAL A 122 4.40 7.52 -4.42
CA VAL A 122 5.45 6.50 -4.25
C VAL A 122 6.45 6.89 -3.15
N PRO A 123 7.07 8.08 -3.15
CA PRO A 123 7.96 8.47 -2.06
C PRO A 123 7.23 8.67 -0.73
N LEU A 124 5.99 9.17 -0.74
CA LEU A 124 5.17 9.30 0.47
C LEU A 124 5.03 7.94 1.16
N LEU A 125 4.58 6.91 0.44
CA LEU A 125 4.32 5.60 1.03
C LEU A 125 5.62 4.87 1.39
N ARG A 126 6.69 5.01 0.63
CA ARG A 126 8.01 4.47 1.01
C ARG A 126 8.52 5.06 2.32
N GLN A 127 8.40 6.37 2.52
CA GLN A 127 8.80 7.02 3.77
C GLN A 127 7.88 6.64 4.93
N HIS A 128 6.60 6.49 4.67
CA HIS A 128 5.61 6.00 5.62
C HIS A 128 5.99 4.61 6.14
N ILE A 129 6.17 3.64 5.24
CA ILE A 129 6.61 2.26 5.55
C ILE A 129 7.92 2.28 6.36
N LEU A 130 8.88 3.10 5.96
CA LEU A 130 10.16 3.20 6.66
C LEU A 130 9.99 3.67 8.11
N LYS A 131 9.09 4.63 8.37
CA LYS A 131 8.80 5.11 9.73
C LYS A 131 8.09 4.05 10.57
N GLU A 132 7.19 3.29 9.98
CA GLU A 132 6.54 2.17 10.67
C GLU A 132 7.52 1.07 11.01
N ASP A 133 8.26 0.56 10.03
CA ASP A 133 9.21 -0.53 10.20
C ASP A 133 10.31 -0.18 11.23
N ARG A 134 10.78 1.07 11.24
CA ARG A 134 11.92 1.47 12.08
C ARG A 134 11.57 2.16 13.38
N VAL A 135 10.36 2.69 13.50
CA VAL A 135 9.98 3.49 14.68
C VAL A 135 8.71 2.95 15.32
N LEU A 136 7.56 3.01 14.63
CA LEU A 136 6.28 2.70 15.25
C LEU A 136 6.16 1.21 15.62
N TYR A 137 6.52 0.30 14.73
CA TYR A 137 6.42 -1.14 15.00
C TYR A 137 7.38 -1.62 16.11
N PRO A 138 8.65 -1.19 16.18
CA PRO A 138 9.50 -1.46 17.35
C PRO A 138 8.92 -0.91 18.65
N MET A 139 8.36 0.30 18.65
CA MET A 139 7.69 0.87 19.84
C MET A 139 6.46 0.03 20.23
N ALA A 140 5.64 -0.36 19.26
CA ALA A 140 4.49 -1.24 19.48
C ALA A 140 4.90 -2.59 20.06
N ALA A 141 5.92 -3.22 19.50
CA ALA A 141 6.43 -4.52 19.95
C ALA A 141 6.87 -4.52 21.41
N GLN A 142 7.40 -3.38 21.90
CA GLN A 142 7.81 -3.22 23.32
C GLN A 142 6.61 -3.02 24.26
N ARG A 143 5.49 -2.51 23.76
CA ARG A 143 4.30 -2.18 24.56
C ARG A 143 3.24 -3.28 24.57
N LEU A 144 3.18 -4.08 23.51
CA LEU A 144 2.21 -5.17 23.38
C LEU A 144 2.61 -6.37 24.25
N SER A 145 1.70 -6.80 25.10
CA SER A 145 1.84 -8.07 25.85
C SER A 145 1.73 -9.29 24.94
N ALA A 146 2.09 -10.46 25.41
CA ALA A 146 1.87 -11.71 24.69
C ALA A 146 0.37 -11.94 24.40
N GLU A 147 -0.49 -11.63 25.37
CA GLU A 147 -1.95 -11.72 25.21
C GLU A 147 -2.48 -10.74 24.14
N ASP A 148 -1.93 -9.52 24.08
CA ASP A 148 -2.28 -8.55 23.02
C ASP A 148 -1.94 -9.11 21.64
N ARG A 149 -0.75 -9.67 21.48
CA ARG A 149 -0.30 -10.25 20.20
C ARG A 149 -1.18 -11.42 19.76
N ASP A 150 -1.55 -12.30 20.67
CA ASP A 150 -2.44 -13.42 20.36
C ASP A 150 -3.85 -12.96 19.96
N ARG A 151 -4.39 -11.96 20.66
CA ARG A 151 -5.68 -11.35 20.31
C ARG A 151 -5.63 -10.65 18.95
N MET A 152 -4.56 -9.92 18.69
CA MET A 152 -4.38 -9.21 17.41
C MET A 152 -4.22 -10.18 16.24
N ALA A 153 -3.47 -11.28 16.39
CA ALA A 153 -3.34 -12.27 15.33
C ALA A 153 -4.71 -12.85 14.93
N LYS A 154 -5.54 -13.19 15.90
CA LYS A 154 -6.93 -13.65 15.65
C LYS A 154 -7.81 -12.54 15.04
N ALA A 155 -7.62 -11.30 15.48
CA ALA A 155 -8.37 -10.17 14.95
C ALA A 155 -7.99 -9.87 13.50
N PHE A 156 -6.72 -10.03 13.10
CA PHE A 156 -6.27 -9.90 11.71
C PHE A 156 -6.91 -10.97 10.81
N GLU A 157 -6.93 -12.22 11.24
CA GLU A 157 -7.60 -13.31 10.51
C GLU A 157 -9.10 -13.04 10.34
N ALA A 158 -9.76 -12.57 11.41
CA ALA A 158 -11.17 -12.21 11.36
C ALA A 158 -11.42 -11.00 10.43
N PHE A 159 -10.58 -9.99 10.48
CA PHE A 159 -10.66 -8.82 9.64
C PHE A 159 -10.53 -9.19 8.14
N GLU A 160 -9.55 -10.01 7.80
CA GLU A 160 -9.36 -10.48 6.42
C GLU A 160 -10.57 -11.27 5.91
N ARG A 161 -11.14 -12.15 6.73
CA ARG A 161 -12.34 -12.92 6.37
C ARG A 161 -13.59 -12.06 6.27
N ASP A 162 -13.83 -11.19 7.25
CA ASP A 162 -15.13 -10.52 7.44
C ASP A 162 -15.21 -9.19 6.67
N VAL A 163 -14.10 -8.49 6.50
CA VAL A 163 -14.02 -7.19 5.79
C VAL A 163 -13.60 -7.39 4.34
N MET A 164 -12.60 -8.24 4.09
CA MET A 164 -12.07 -8.47 2.75
C MET A 164 -12.84 -9.54 1.97
N GLY A 165 -13.41 -10.51 2.67
CA GLY A 165 -14.02 -11.70 2.09
C GLY A 165 -13.05 -12.86 1.92
N GLU A 166 -13.58 -14.08 2.01
CA GLU A 166 -12.78 -15.31 1.93
C GLU A 166 -12.03 -15.39 0.59
N GLY A 167 -10.74 -15.69 0.65
CA GLY A 167 -9.86 -15.80 -0.52
C GLY A 167 -9.42 -14.46 -1.15
N ARG A 168 -9.96 -13.31 -0.73
CA ARG A 168 -9.62 -12.01 -1.31
C ARG A 168 -8.17 -11.63 -1.06
N HIS A 169 -7.66 -11.88 0.13
CA HIS A 169 -6.26 -11.63 0.47
C HIS A 169 -5.31 -12.39 -0.48
N HIS A 170 -5.57 -13.67 -0.73
CA HIS A 170 -4.80 -14.47 -1.69
C HIS A 170 -4.89 -13.91 -3.12
N ALA A 171 -6.08 -13.55 -3.59
CA ALA A 171 -6.28 -12.94 -4.92
C ALA A 171 -5.51 -11.63 -5.09
N LEU A 172 -5.38 -10.82 -4.03
CA LEU A 172 -4.59 -9.59 -4.04
C LEU A 172 -3.08 -9.86 -4.12
N HIS A 173 -2.58 -10.91 -3.48
CA HIS A 173 -1.20 -11.35 -3.65
C HIS A 173 -0.92 -11.80 -5.10
N GLU A 174 -1.82 -12.53 -5.72
CA GLU A 174 -1.69 -12.90 -7.14
C GLU A 174 -1.73 -11.67 -8.06
N GLN A 175 -2.58 -10.67 -7.75
CA GLN A 175 -2.61 -9.39 -8.47
C GLN A 175 -1.27 -8.66 -8.36
N ALA A 176 -0.66 -8.60 -7.18
CA ALA A 176 0.67 -8.04 -7.00
C ALA A 176 1.71 -8.73 -7.90
N HIS A 177 1.71 -10.06 -7.94
CA HIS A 177 2.61 -10.82 -8.80
C HIS A 177 2.44 -10.48 -10.29
N ARG A 178 1.20 -10.33 -10.78
CA ARG A 178 0.95 -9.91 -12.16
C ARG A 178 1.46 -8.50 -12.46
N LEU A 179 1.25 -7.56 -11.54
CA LEU A 179 1.73 -6.19 -11.70
C LEU A 179 3.26 -6.11 -11.77
N MET A 180 3.96 -6.89 -10.94
CA MET A 180 5.41 -6.97 -10.93
C MET A 180 5.98 -7.67 -12.18
N ALA A 181 5.36 -8.77 -12.62
CA ALA A 181 5.83 -9.53 -13.78
C ALA A 181 5.79 -8.71 -15.07
N ALA A 182 4.70 -8.00 -15.31
CA ALA A 182 4.54 -7.15 -16.48
C ALA A 182 5.54 -5.97 -16.53
N ASP A 183 6.12 -5.57 -15.38
CA ASP A 183 7.20 -4.58 -15.35
C ASP A 183 8.57 -5.21 -15.66
N GLY A 184 8.77 -6.47 -15.24
CA GLY A 184 9.99 -7.24 -15.52
C GLY A 184 10.19 -7.58 -17.01
N GLU A 185 9.11 -7.85 -17.73
CA GLU A 185 9.14 -8.16 -19.16
C GLU A 185 9.50 -6.96 -20.05
N THR A 186 9.33 -5.74 -19.54
CA THR A 186 9.65 -4.49 -20.26
C THR A 186 11.03 -3.92 -19.92
N ARG A 187 11.76 -4.54 -18.99
CA ARG A 187 13.14 -4.13 -18.67
C ARG A 187 14.11 -4.73 -19.70
N PRO A 188 14.85 -3.91 -20.48
CA PRO A 188 15.93 -4.45 -21.33
C PRO A 188 16.96 -5.16 -20.45
N ALA A 189 17.43 -6.31 -20.90
CA ALA A 189 18.48 -7.05 -20.21
C ALA A 189 19.68 -6.11 -19.94
N PRO A 190 20.32 -6.16 -18.77
CA PRO A 190 21.52 -5.37 -18.51
C PRO A 190 22.60 -5.76 -19.51
N HIS A 191 23.03 -4.79 -20.32
CA HIS A 191 24.17 -4.96 -21.19
C HIS A 191 25.42 -5.14 -20.32
N HIS A 192 25.88 -6.39 -20.21
CA HIS A 192 27.21 -6.69 -19.69
C HIS A 192 28.24 -6.15 -20.69
N HIS A 193 28.95 -5.12 -20.33
CA HIS A 193 30.23 -4.71 -20.90
C HIS A 193 31.35 -5.11 -19.96
#